data_188333166590a0658a6a898c4837d568
#
_entry.id   188333166590a0658a6a898c4837d568
#
_cell.length_a   1.000
_cell.length_b   1.000
_cell.length_c   1.000
_cell.angle_alpha   90.00
_cell.angle_beta   90.00
_cell.angle_gamma   90.00
#
_symmetry.space_group_name_H-M   'P 1'
#
loop_
_entity.id
_entity.type
_entity.pdbx_description
1 polymer ?
#
loop_
_entity_poly.entity_id
_entity_poly.type
_entity_poly.pdbx_seq_one_letter_code
_entity_poly.pdbx_strand_id
1 'polypeptide(L)'
;MVAGPSLSAADLTIVNASDTPLQHFFVSPCGARQWGPDQLTDALPPSRLFTVSNIASGCYDVEIVVAPWNVCVIAGAALNRRQVWKITRWNVFGSQSGDCSRVAGYVPTGRRPWVW
;
A
#
# COMPACT_ATOMS: atom_id res chain seq x y z
N MET A 1 -0.86 -4.99 -35.37
CA MET A 1 -1.80 -4.42 -34.47
C MET A 1 -1.15 -4.19 -33.11
N VAL A 2 -1.41 -3.14 -32.56
CA VAL A 2 -0.80 -2.80 -31.31
C VAL A 2 -1.78 -2.97 -30.18
N ALA A 3 -1.44 -3.79 -29.26
CA ALA A 3 -2.14 -3.78 -28.00
C ALA A 3 -1.67 -2.55 -27.25
N GLY A 4 -2.56 -1.88 -26.62
CA GLY A 4 -2.22 -0.75 -25.80
C GLY A 4 -2.38 -1.01 -24.32
N PRO A 5 -2.10 -2.22 -23.79
CA PRO A 5 -2.38 -2.50 -22.40
C PRO A 5 -1.56 -1.66 -21.45
N SER A 6 -0.38 -1.21 -21.87
CA SER A 6 0.44 -0.35 -21.04
C SER A 6 -0.23 0.98 -20.70
N LEU A 7 -1.23 1.40 -21.49
CA LEU A 7 -1.97 2.62 -21.22
C LEU A 7 -2.82 2.51 -19.96
N SER A 8 -3.14 1.28 -19.54
CA SER A 8 -3.93 1.06 -18.34
C SER A 8 -3.08 0.59 -17.16
N ALA A 9 -1.77 0.52 -17.34
CA ALA A 9 -0.89 0.11 -16.25
C ALA A 9 -0.51 1.30 -15.37
N ALA A 10 -0.37 1.04 -14.08
CA ALA A 10 0.03 2.02 -13.11
C ALA A 10 1.18 1.49 -12.26
N ASP A 11 1.92 2.39 -11.66
CA ASP A 11 2.97 2.04 -10.70
C ASP A 11 2.67 2.77 -9.39
N LEU A 12 2.90 2.10 -8.29
CA LEU A 12 2.80 2.72 -6.98
C LEU A 12 4.14 2.60 -6.26
N THR A 13 4.75 3.73 -5.98
CA THR A 13 5.97 3.80 -5.19
C THR A 13 5.63 4.30 -3.80
N ILE A 14 6.07 3.57 -2.79
CA ILE A 14 6.00 4.04 -1.42
C ILE A 14 7.40 4.44 -0.95
N VAL A 15 7.48 5.57 -0.27
CA VAL A 15 8.72 6.07 0.32
C VAL A 15 8.56 6.04 1.83
N ASN A 16 9.47 5.34 2.50
CA ASN A 16 9.44 5.32 3.95
C ASN A 16 10.01 6.63 4.49
N ALA A 17 9.14 7.57 4.78
CA ALA A 17 9.49 8.87 5.37
C ALA A 17 9.35 8.86 6.89
N SER A 18 9.24 7.68 7.50
CA SER A 18 9.22 7.52 8.95
C SER A 18 10.62 7.21 9.47
N ASP A 19 10.74 7.12 10.78
CA ASP A 19 12.00 6.75 11.46
C ASP A 19 12.04 5.27 11.83
N THR A 20 11.05 4.49 11.38
CA THR A 20 10.95 3.06 11.66
C THR A 20 10.72 2.28 10.37
N PRO A 21 11.00 0.97 10.35
CA PRO A 21 10.78 0.18 9.13
C PRO A 21 9.31 0.07 8.78
N LEU A 22 9.02 0.01 7.48
CA LEU A 22 7.73 -0.47 6.98
C LEU A 22 7.80 -1.98 6.92
N GLN A 23 6.89 -2.66 7.60
CA GLN A 23 6.97 -4.11 7.76
C GLN A 23 6.18 -4.86 6.70
N HIS A 24 5.04 -4.34 6.30
CA HIS A 24 4.16 -5.01 5.35
C HIS A 24 3.51 -3.99 4.42
N PHE A 25 3.24 -4.42 3.19
CA PHE A 25 2.63 -3.59 2.18
C PHE A 25 1.73 -4.45 1.32
N PHE A 26 0.43 -4.21 1.41
CA PHE A 26 -0.57 -4.96 0.68
C PHE A 26 -1.33 -4.05 -0.27
N VAL A 27 -1.56 -4.52 -1.48
CA VAL A 27 -2.37 -3.82 -2.48
C VAL A 27 -3.37 -4.83 -3.01
N SER A 28 -4.64 -4.47 -2.99
CA SER A 28 -5.65 -5.39 -3.47
C SER A 28 -6.82 -4.66 -4.08
N PRO A 29 -7.47 -5.22 -5.11
CA PRO A 29 -8.61 -4.57 -5.74
C PRO A 29 -9.71 -4.25 -4.74
N CYS A 30 -10.41 -3.15 -4.96
CA CYS A 30 -11.54 -2.77 -4.13
C CYS A 30 -12.56 -3.91 -4.08
N GLY A 31 -13.08 -4.19 -2.89
CA GLY A 31 -14.07 -5.23 -2.70
C GLY A 31 -13.51 -6.63 -2.50
N ALA A 32 -12.21 -6.85 -2.69
CA ALA A 32 -11.62 -8.15 -2.40
C ALA A 32 -11.66 -8.41 -0.90
N ARG A 33 -11.84 -9.68 -0.52
CA ARG A 33 -11.95 -10.07 0.88
C ARG A 33 -10.60 -10.26 1.56
N GLN A 34 -9.56 -10.43 0.77
CA GLN A 34 -8.21 -10.67 1.26
C GLN A 34 -7.25 -9.68 0.61
N TRP A 35 -6.18 -9.41 1.31
CA TRP A 35 -5.15 -8.51 0.82
C TRP A 35 -4.28 -9.11 -0.28
N GLY A 36 -4.23 -10.42 -0.37
CA GLY A 36 -3.27 -11.06 -1.24
C GLY A 36 -1.88 -11.04 -0.60
N PRO A 37 -0.83 -11.27 -1.40
CA PRO A 37 0.52 -11.36 -0.85
C PRO A 37 1.05 -10.02 -0.37
N ASP A 38 1.92 -10.10 0.64
CA ASP A 38 2.71 -8.96 1.08
C ASP A 38 3.69 -8.61 -0.05
N GLN A 39 3.71 -7.35 -0.44
CA GLN A 39 4.58 -6.89 -1.52
C GLN A 39 6.03 -6.77 -1.08
N LEU A 40 6.28 -6.66 0.22
CA LEU A 40 7.63 -6.56 0.75
C LEU A 40 8.13 -7.95 1.14
N THR A 41 9.30 -8.34 0.62
CA THR A 41 9.98 -9.55 1.08
C THR A 41 10.73 -9.29 2.38
N ASP A 42 11.24 -8.08 2.52
CA ASP A 42 11.94 -7.64 3.72
C ASP A 42 11.37 -6.30 4.15
N ALA A 43 11.55 -5.96 5.43
CA ALA A 43 11.14 -4.66 5.92
C ALA A 43 11.85 -3.55 5.13
N LEU A 44 11.12 -2.49 4.83
CA LEU A 44 11.66 -1.35 4.10
C LEU A 44 12.22 -0.34 5.09
N PRO A 45 13.54 -0.14 5.12
CA PRO A 45 14.15 0.78 6.08
C PRO A 45 13.75 2.24 5.84
N PRO A 46 13.95 3.10 6.84
CA PRO A 46 13.75 4.54 6.65
C PRO A 46 14.53 5.09 5.46
N SER A 47 13.96 6.05 4.78
CA SER A 47 14.54 6.73 3.61
C SER A 47 14.64 5.86 2.36
N ARG A 48 14.14 4.63 2.40
CA ARG A 48 14.11 3.74 1.23
C ARG A 48 12.74 3.77 0.58
N LEU A 49 12.71 3.33 -0.66
CA LEU A 49 11.46 3.26 -1.43
C LEU A 49 11.27 1.87 -2.01
N PHE A 50 10.03 1.56 -2.33
CA PHE A 50 9.66 0.32 -2.99
C PHE A 50 8.57 0.62 -4.01
N THR A 51 8.66 0.02 -5.19
CA THR A 51 7.69 0.24 -6.26
C THR A 51 7.01 -1.06 -6.64
N VAL A 52 5.69 -1.02 -6.68
CA VAL A 52 4.87 -2.06 -7.31
C VAL A 52 4.55 -1.59 -8.71
N SER A 53 4.99 -2.35 -9.70
CA SER A 53 4.87 -1.99 -11.10
C SER A 53 3.75 -2.78 -11.78
N ASN A 54 3.28 -2.24 -12.90
CA ASN A 54 2.32 -2.92 -13.77
C ASN A 54 1.01 -3.28 -13.08
N ILE A 55 0.52 -2.36 -12.27
CA ILE A 55 -0.79 -2.51 -11.65
C ILE A 55 -1.85 -2.16 -12.69
N ALA A 56 -2.80 -3.04 -12.90
CA ALA A 56 -3.92 -2.74 -13.78
C ALA A 56 -4.69 -1.54 -13.25
N SER A 57 -4.99 -0.59 -14.11
CA SER A 57 -5.69 0.62 -13.71
C SER A 57 -7.01 0.29 -13.03
N GLY A 58 -7.27 0.92 -11.91
CA GLY A 58 -8.54 0.65 -11.21
C GLY A 58 -8.55 1.14 -9.77
N CYS A 59 -9.55 0.68 -9.06
CA CYS A 59 -9.73 0.97 -7.64
C CYS A 59 -9.01 -0.07 -6.80
N TYR A 60 -8.24 0.40 -5.83
CA TYR A 60 -7.48 -0.47 -4.94
C TYR A 60 -7.58 -0.02 -3.50
N ASP A 61 -7.47 -0.98 -2.61
CA ASP A 61 -7.23 -0.70 -1.20
C ASP A 61 -5.77 -1.03 -0.91
N VAL A 62 -5.16 -0.22 -0.08
CA VAL A 62 -3.74 -0.36 0.27
C VAL A 62 -3.61 -0.37 1.77
N GLU A 63 -2.85 -1.34 2.28
CA GLU A 63 -2.53 -1.39 3.70
C GLU A 63 -1.02 -1.40 3.87
N ILE A 64 -0.53 -0.56 4.76
CA ILE A 64 0.89 -0.47 5.08
C ILE A 64 1.02 -0.60 6.60
N VAL A 65 1.91 -1.47 7.03
CA VAL A 65 2.18 -1.65 8.45
C VAL A 65 3.53 -1.04 8.78
N VAL A 66 3.50 -0.01 9.60
CA VAL A 66 4.71 0.68 10.07
C VAL A 66 5.04 0.17 11.47
N ALA A 67 6.30 -0.21 11.67
CA ALA A 67 6.71 -0.70 12.99
C ALA A 67 6.46 0.37 14.07
N PRO A 68 6.09 0.02 15.31
CA PRO A 68 5.86 -1.36 15.75
C PRO A 68 4.52 -1.97 15.34
N TRP A 69 3.45 -1.21 15.23
CA TRP A 69 2.14 -1.72 14.85
C TRP A 69 1.18 -0.59 14.47
N ASN A 70 1.65 0.33 13.64
CA ASN A 70 0.78 1.33 13.07
C ASN A 70 0.30 0.83 11.72
N VAL A 71 -1.00 0.79 11.55
CA VAL A 71 -1.62 0.30 10.31
C VAL A 71 -2.19 1.48 9.56
N CYS A 72 -1.72 1.68 8.35
CA CYS A 72 -2.19 2.74 7.47
C CYS A 72 -3.03 2.10 6.37
N VAL A 73 -4.27 2.53 6.24
CA VAL A 73 -5.18 2.00 5.21
C VAL A 73 -5.66 3.13 4.34
N ILE A 74 -5.48 2.95 3.04
CA ILE A 74 -6.07 3.84 2.03
C ILE A 74 -7.09 3.00 1.29
N ALA A 75 -8.36 3.28 1.53
CA ALA A 75 -9.44 2.57 0.88
C ALA A 75 -9.88 3.33 -0.37
N GLY A 76 -10.08 2.61 -1.45
CA GLY A 76 -10.63 3.20 -2.68
C GLY A 76 -9.66 4.10 -3.41
N ALA A 77 -8.38 3.79 -3.40
CA ALA A 77 -7.40 4.58 -4.14
C ALA A 77 -7.53 4.33 -5.64
N ALA A 78 -7.56 5.41 -6.41
CA ALA A 78 -7.55 5.32 -7.86
C ALA A 78 -6.11 5.17 -8.34
N LEU A 79 -5.70 3.96 -8.69
CA LEU A 79 -4.38 3.70 -9.23
C LEU A 79 -4.51 3.61 -10.75
N ASN A 80 -4.32 4.73 -11.41
CA ASN A 80 -4.49 4.82 -12.87
C ASN A 80 -3.30 5.50 -13.55
N ARG A 81 -2.22 5.70 -12.80
CA ARG A 81 -1.00 6.32 -13.31
C ARG A 81 0.13 6.03 -12.34
N ARG A 82 1.32 6.53 -12.65
CA ARG A 82 2.45 6.47 -11.73
C ARG A 82 2.20 7.40 -10.55
N GLN A 83 2.34 6.89 -9.35
CA GLN A 83 2.14 7.65 -8.11
C GLN A 83 3.25 7.37 -7.12
N VAL A 84 3.54 8.36 -6.28
CA VAL A 84 4.50 8.24 -5.20
C VAL A 84 3.81 8.69 -3.92
N TRP A 85 3.81 7.82 -2.92
CA TRP A 85 3.24 8.13 -1.61
C TRP A 85 4.35 8.12 -0.58
N LYS A 86 4.36 9.14 0.27
CA LYS A 86 5.27 9.22 1.42
C LYS A 86 4.55 8.68 2.64
N ILE A 87 5.20 7.75 3.32
CA ILE A 87 4.63 7.08 4.47
C ILE A 87 5.36 7.57 5.72
N THR A 88 4.64 8.22 6.61
CA THR A 88 5.13 8.57 7.92
C THR A 88 4.55 7.59 8.94
N ARG A 89 4.92 7.74 10.20
CA ARG A 89 4.32 6.91 11.25
C ARG A 89 2.81 7.12 11.37
N TRP A 90 2.34 8.33 11.05
CA TRP A 90 0.96 8.73 11.32
C TRP A 90 0.11 8.92 10.08
N ASN A 91 0.72 9.07 8.92
CA ASN A 91 -0.02 9.44 7.71
C ASN A 91 0.64 8.89 6.46
N VAL A 92 -0.19 8.85 5.42
CA VAL A 92 0.23 8.64 4.05
C VAL A 92 -0.02 9.94 3.29
N PHE A 93 0.99 10.41 2.57
CA PHE A 93 0.90 11.63 1.77
C PHE A 93 1.21 11.35 0.31
N GLY A 94 0.44 11.97 -0.58
CA GLY A 94 0.61 11.84 -2.02
C GLY A 94 -0.66 12.26 -2.73
N SER A 95 -0.89 11.70 -3.92
CA SER A 95 -2.15 11.91 -4.63
C SER A 95 -3.34 11.29 -3.89
N GLN A 96 -3.06 10.36 -3.00
CA GLN A 96 -4.00 9.84 -2.02
C GLN A 96 -3.46 10.16 -0.64
N SER A 97 -4.35 10.31 0.32
CA SER A 97 -3.94 10.57 1.69
C SER A 97 -4.76 9.72 2.65
N GLY A 98 -4.19 9.44 3.80
CA GLY A 98 -4.87 8.65 4.82
C GLY A 98 -4.11 8.69 6.13
N ASP A 99 -4.76 8.18 7.17
CA ASP A 99 -4.23 8.14 8.51
C ASP A 99 -3.79 6.74 8.87
N CYS A 100 -2.83 6.66 9.78
CA CYS A 100 -2.39 5.42 10.38
C CYS A 100 -2.91 5.33 11.80
N SER A 101 -3.36 4.15 12.19
CA SER A 101 -3.82 3.89 13.55
C SER A 101 -2.91 2.87 14.21
N ARG A 102 -2.65 3.07 15.49
CA ARG A 102 -1.90 2.08 16.25
C ARG A 102 -2.83 0.94 16.63
N VAL A 103 -2.48 -0.26 16.19
CA VAL A 103 -3.27 -1.46 16.48
C VAL A 103 -2.40 -2.43 17.26
N ALA A 104 -2.66 -2.53 18.56
CA ALA A 104 -1.92 -3.44 19.42
C ALA A 104 -2.20 -4.89 19.03
N GLY A 105 -1.14 -5.67 18.88
CA GLY A 105 -1.27 -7.09 18.59
C GLY A 105 -1.75 -7.40 17.17
N TYR A 106 -1.69 -6.45 16.27
CA TYR A 106 -2.08 -6.70 14.89
C TYR A 106 -1.18 -7.74 14.25
N VAL A 107 -1.81 -8.73 13.61
CA VAL A 107 -1.09 -9.76 12.87
C VAL A 107 -1.66 -9.80 11.45
N PRO A 108 -0.84 -9.56 10.43
CA PRO A 108 -1.32 -9.66 9.06
C PRO A 108 -1.67 -11.10 8.73
N THR A 109 -2.93 -11.35 8.47
CA THR A 109 -3.43 -12.69 8.15
C THR A 109 -3.78 -12.84 6.68
N GLY A 110 -3.59 -11.81 5.89
CA GLY A 110 -4.07 -11.76 4.51
C GLY A 110 -5.55 -11.46 4.40
N ARG A 111 -6.23 -11.37 5.51
CA ARG A 111 -7.66 -11.09 5.55
C ARG A 111 -7.89 -9.64 5.97
N ARG A 112 -8.80 -8.97 5.30
CA ARG A 112 -9.11 -7.59 5.62
C ARG A 112 -9.82 -7.51 6.97
N PRO A 113 -9.39 -6.62 7.88
CA PRO A 113 -9.97 -6.57 9.22
C PRO A 113 -11.43 -6.12 9.25
N TRP A 114 -11.91 -5.44 8.22
CA TRP A 114 -13.31 -4.98 8.16
C TRP A 114 -14.22 -5.90 7.35
N VAL A 115 -13.75 -7.06 6.96
CA VAL A 115 -14.55 -8.05 6.23
C VAL A 115 -14.77 -9.27 7.12
N TRP A 116 -16.02 -9.58 7.34
CA TRP A 116 -16.42 -10.67 8.23
C TRP A 116 -17.02 -11.85 7.48
#